data_de4abbe0debe76c0c1f4b1023171f25c
#
_entry.id   de4abbe0debe76c0c1f4b1023171f25c
#
_cell.length_a   1.000
_cell.length_b   1.000
_cell.length_c   1.000
_cell.angle_alpha   90.00
_cell.angle_beta   90.00
_cell.angle_gamma   90.00
#
_symmetry.space_group_name_H-M   'P 1'
#
loop_
_entity.id
_entity.type
_entity.pdbx_description
1 polymer ?
#
loop_
_entity_poly.entity_id
_entity_poly.type
_entity_poly.pdbx_seq_one_letter_code
_entity_poly.pdbx_strand_id
1 'polypeptide(L)'
;YSAQNPEGALPGRVRWVRHGDAGNEVWLYGPQRADAKGGLALTQHVPLESGGHYTVRLRAHMNAPMWLKVQLCEQYLLYQARCQLRTRQVSEASKTTDGWIVLPLLGPALASGGHGTVSRDGVLSIQLLQANASIRITAVELLDKSGRQVLKNADLALGPRYWSSIAYGNFLPWHMDNLLLELLIERGLLAVLILALAVAWALLQLARGVRRGSPLALVVGGSIIAGLMAGGLISFAEVPRVSLVLWLLPIVSFCITEDR
;
A
#
# COMPACT_ATOMS: atom_id res chain seq x y z
N TYR A 1 10.02 -8.15 -8.48
CA TYR A 1 8.63 -8.41 -8.06
C TYR A 1 7.75 -8.36 -9.30
N SER A 2 7.11 -9.45 -9.69
CA SER A 2 6.13 -9.50 -10.77
C SER A 2 4.79 -9.89 -10.14
N ALA A 3 3.85 -8.94 -10.06
CA ALA A 3 2.48 -9.29 -9.77
C ALA A 3 1.86 -9.90 -11.04
N GLN A 4 1.38 -11.12 -10.96
CA GLN A 4 0.66 -11.78 -12.06
C GLN A 4 -0.79 -11.29 -12.06
N ASN A 5 -1.27 -10.86 -13.21
CA ASN A 5 -2.68 -10.61 -13.44
C ASN A 5 -3.42 -11.98 -13.46
N PRO A 6 -4.67 -12.09 -12.99
CA PRO A 6 -5.50 -13.30 -13.14
C PRO A 6 -5.58 -13.83 -14.58
N GLU A 7 -5.37 -12.97 -15.58
CA GLU A 7 -5.29 -13.32 -17.01
C GLU A 7 -3.87 -13.69 -17.49
N GLY A 8 -2.89 -13.81 -16.58
CA GLY A 8 -1.51 -14.20 -16.87
C GLY A 8 -0.60 -13.11 -17.45
N ALA A 9 -1.12 -11.93 -17.76
CA ALA A 9 -0.30 -10.80 -18.24
C ALA A 9 0.37 -10.06 -17.07
N LEU A 10 1.67 -9.81 -17.15
CA LEU A 10 2.40 -9.06 -16.13
C LEU A 10 2.04 -7.56 -16.20
N PRO A 11 1.67 -6.91 -15.08
CA PRO A 11 1.34 -5.48 -15.04
C PRO A 11 2.57 -4.58 -15.18
N GLY A 12 3.74 -5.17 -15.21
CA GLY A 12 5.04 -4.53 -15.30
C GLY A 12 6.11 -5.28 -14.52
N ARG A 13 7.31 -4.75 -14.54
CA ARG A 13 8.45 -5.31 -13.79
C ARG A 13 9.37 -4.19 -13.31
N VAL A 14 9.93 -4.34 -12.11
CA VAL A 14 11.02 -3.51 -11.60
C VAL A 14 12.26 -4.39 -11.44
N ARG A 15 13.40 -3.95 -11.97
CA ARG A 15 14.68 -4.63 -11.85
C ARG A 15 15.75 -3.63 -11.40
N TRP A 16 16.46 -3.98 -10.35
CA TRP A 16 17.64 -3.24 -9.92
C TRP A 16 18.89 -3.84 -10.59
N VAL A 17 19.71 -2.97 -11.13
CA VAL A 17 20.97 -3.36 -11.80
C VAL A 17 22.10 -2.59 -11.15
N ARG A 18 23.15 -3.30 -10.78
CA ARG A 18 24.37 -2.73 -10.23
C ARG A 18 25.47 -2.76 -11.29
N HIS A 19 26.06 -1.63 -11.57
CA HIS A 19 27.14 -1.48 -12.56
C HIS A 19 28.50 -1.21 -11.88
N GLY A 20 28.91 -2.01 -10.91
CA GLY A 20 30.19 -1.82 -10.22
C GLY A 20 30.36 -0.37 -9.72
N ASP A 21 31.42 0.29 -10.18
CA ASP A 21 31.75 1.68 -9.81
C ASP A 21 30.87 2.73 -10.50
N ALA A 22 30.15 2.35 -11.56
CA ALA A 22 29.26 3.26 -12.29
C ALA A 22 27.92 3.54 -11.58
N GLY A 23 27.70 2.93 -10.40
CA GLY A 23 26.51 3.12 -9.57
C GLY A 23 25.40 2.11 -9.85
N ASN A 24 24.22 2.39 -9.30
CA ASN A 24 23.04 1.57 -9.47
C ASN A 24 22.04 2.25 -10.39
N GLU A 25 21.27 1.44 -11.09
CA GLU A 25 20.11 1.92 -11.87
C GLU A 25 18.89 1.04 -11.60
N VAL A 26 17.72 1.61 -11.81
CA VAL A 26 16.47 0.86 -11.75
C VAL A 26 15.80 0.85 -13.12
N TRP A 27 15.43 -0.33 -13.56
CA TRP A 27 14.70 -0.54 -14.81
C TRP A 27 13.23 -0.73 -14.49
N LEU A 28 12.40 0.13 -15.04
CA LEU A 28 10.95 -0.02 -15.03
C LEU A 28 10.51 -0.55 -16.39
N TYR A 29 9.76 -1.62 -16.37
CA TYR A 29 9.10 -2.20 -17.52
C TYR A 29 7.60 -1.94 -17.42
N GLY A 30 7.01 -1.46 -18.48
CA GLY A 30 5.58 -1.30 -18.59
C GLY A 30 4.84 -2.64 -18.65
N PRO A 31 3.50 -2.62 -18.66
CA PRO A 31 2.70 -3.83 -18.76
C PRO A 31 3.02 -4.61 -20.05
N GLN A 32 2.85 -5.93 -20.03
CA GLN A 32 3.08 -6.77 -21.20
C GLN A 32 2.04 -6.53 -22.30
N ARG A 33 0.83 -6.12 -21.92
CA ARG A 33 -0.27 -5.84 -22.83
C ARG A 33 -0.88 -4.48 -22.53
N ALA A 34 -1.35 -3.79 -23.55
CA ALA A 34 -1.96 -2.47 -23.40
C ALA A 34 -3.30 -2.51 -22.64
N ASP A 35 -3.98 -3.65 -22.67
CA ASP A 35 -5.24 -3.91 -21.97
C ASP A 35 -5.04 -4.50 -20.56
N ALA A 36 -3.79 -4.71 -20.12
CA ALA A 36 -3.51 -5.19 -18.77
C ALA A 36 -4.04 -4.20 -17.75
N LYS A 37 -4.95 -4.69 -16.90
CA LYS A 37 -5.47 -3.89 -15.78
C LYS A 37 -4.38 -3.69 -14.75
N GLY A 38 -4.19 -2.44 -14.32
CA GLY A 38 -3.21 -2.07 -13.33
C GLY A 38 -1.82 -1.79 -13.87
N GLY A 39 -0.89 -1.60 -12.99
CA GLY A 39 0.50 -1.32 -13.32
C GLY A 39 1.41 -1.44 -12.11
N LEU A 40 2.69 -1.58 -12.36
CA LEU A 40 3.71 -1.61 -11.33
C LEU A 40 4.36 -0.22 -11.22
N ALA A 41 4.48 0.29 -10.02
CA ALA A 41 5.15 1.54 -9.73
C ALA A 41 6.36 1.35 -8.82
N LEU A 42 7.38 2.14 -9.05
CA LEU A 42 8.47 2.37 -8.11
C LEU A 42 8.01 3.43 -7.11
N THR A 43 8.14 3.17 -5.81
CA THR A 43 7.59 4.04 -4.77
C THR A 43 8.59 4.34 -3.68
N GLN A 44 8.44 5.52 -3.05
CA GLN A 44 9.16 5.88 -1.83
C GLN A 44 8.24 6.68 -0.90
N HIS A 45 8.32 6.36 0.40
CA HIS A 45 7.71 7.19 1.45
C HIS A 45 8.56 8.44 1.70
N VAL A 46 7.90 9.59 1.75
CA VAL A 46 8.56 10.88 1.92
C VAL A 46 7.82 11.74 2.94
N PRO A 47 8.53 12.54 3.75
CA PRO A 47 7.90 13.53 4.60
C PRO A 47 7.28 14.62 3.73
N LEU A 48 6.07 15.08 4.08
CA LEU A 48 5.40 16.17 3.40
C LEU A 48 5.45 17.46 4.22
N GLU A 49 5.71 18.58 3.53
CA GLU A 49 5.57 19.91 4.12
C GLU A 49 4.15 20.44 3.98
N SER A 50 3.70 21.17 4.99
CA SER A 50 2.37 21.79 4.97
C SER A 50 2.22 22.75 3.80
N GLY A 51 1.17 22.57 3.00
CA GLY A 51 0.91 23.36 1.81
C GLY A 51 1.91 23.12 0.66
N GLY A 52 2.60 21.97 0.66
CA GLY A 52 3.65 21.64 -0.30
C GLY A 52 3.15 21.44 -1.73
N HIS A 53 3.92 21.99 -2.68
CA HIS A 53 3.88 21.66 -4.10
C HIS A 53 5.23 21.11 -4.51
N TYR A 54 5.25 20.13 -5.37
CA TYR A 54 6.45 19.37 -5.66
C TYR A 54 6.74 19.23 -7.15
N THR A 55 8.03 19.12 -7.46
CA THR A 55 8.52 18.84 -8.82
C THR A 55 9.39 17.59 -8.77
N VAL A 56 9.10 16.64 -9.65
CA VAL A 56 9.95 15.46 -9.84
C VAL A 56 10.92 15.71 -10.98
N ARG A 57 12.18 15.36 -10.76
CA ARG A 57 13.21 15.31 -11.80
C ARG A 57 13.72 13.88 -11.93
N LEU A 58 13.82 13.41 -13.16
CA LEU A 58 14.29 12.08 -13.48
C LEU A 58 15.49 12.15 -14.40
N ARG A 59 16.57 11.48 -14.07
CA ARG A 59 17.63 11.16 -15.01
C ARG A 59 17.43 9.74 -15.49
N ALA A 60 17.09 9.59 -16.77
CA ALA A 60 16.69 8.31 -17.28
C ALA A 60 17.11 8.15 -18.77
N HIS A 61 17.21 6.91 -19.21
CA HIS A 61 17.43 6.54 -20.60
C HIS A 61 16.25 5.74 -21.11
N MET A 62 15.82 6.03 -22.34
CA MET A 62 14.68 5.39 -22.97
C MET A 62 14.92 5.20 -24.47
N ASN A 63 14.39 4.12 -25.01
CA ASN A 63 14.62 3.77 -26.42
C ASN A 63 13.57 4.38 -27.36
N ALA A 64 12.42 4.78 -26.83
CA ALA A 64 11.31 5.35 -27.59
C ALA A 64 10.48 6.28 -26.68
N PRO A 65 9.67 7.17 -27.26
CA PRO A 65 8.69 7.95 -26.52
C PRO A 65 7.73 7.05 -25.75
N MET A 66 7.47 7.38 -24.48
CA MET A 66 6.61 6.56 -23.61
C MET A 66 5.81 7.40 -22.63
N TRP A 67 4.66 6.87 -22.21
CA TRP A 67 3.82 7.51 -21.20
C TRP A 67 4.29 7.16 -19.79
N LEU A 68 4.66 8.19 -19.05
CA LEU A 68 5.07 8.10 -17.65
C LEU A 68 4.03 8.79 -16.78
N LYS A 69 3.61 8.11 -15.72
CA LYS A 69 2.78 8.66 -14.65
C LYS A 69 3.61 8.80 -13.40
N VAL A 70 3.65 10.01 -12.86
CA VAL A 70 4.28 10.31 -11.58
C VAL A 70 3.24 10.93 -10.67
N GLN A 71 3.11 10.43 -9.46
CA GLN A 71 2.18 10.96 -8.47
C GLN A 71 2.80 10.98 -7.08
N LEU A 72 2.44 11.97 -6.30
CA LEU A 72 2.74 12.09 -4.88
C LEU A 72 1.42 12.24 -4.14
N CYS A 73 1.10 11.28 -3.29
CA CYS A 73 -0.14 11.25 -2.55
C CYS A 73 0.10 11.29 -1.04
N GLU A 74 -0.75 11.98 -0.30
CA GLU A 74 -0.81 11.85 1.16
C GLU A 74 -1.23 10.44 1.53
N GLN A 75 -0.52 9.83 2.47
CA GLN A 75 -0.84 8.51 3.01
C GLN A 75 -1.57 8.65 4.35
N TYR A 76 -2.75 8.10 4.43
CA TYR A 76 -3.51 7.94 5.67
C TYR A 76 -3.61 6.47 6.00
N LEU A 77 -2.79 5.99 6.91
CA LEU A 77 -2.75 4.57 7.30
C LEU A 77 -2.72 3.64 6.07
N LEU A 78 -3.89 3.27 5.55
CA LEU A 78 -4.05 2.28 4.48
C LEU A 78 -4.49 2.88 3.13
N TYR A 79 -4.90 4.14 3.06
CA TYR A 79 -5.38 4.73 1.82
C TYR A 79 -4.67 6.03 1.46
N GLN A 80 -4.56 6.25 0.17
CA GLN A 80 -4.06 7.49 -0.39
C GLN A 80 -5.21 8.52 -0.45
N ALA A 81 -4.93 9.74 -0.01
CA ALA A 81 -5.90 10.83 -0.04
C ALA A 81 -5.56 11.81 -1.18
N ARG A 82 -5.24 13.06 -0.84
CA ARG A 82 -4.90 14.09 -1.82
C ARG A 82 -3.65 13.72 -2.58
N CYS A 83 -3.69 13.88 -3.91
CA CYS A 83 -2.56 13.60 -4.76
C CYS A 83 -2.22 14.79 -5.65
N GLN A 84 -0.93 15.00 -5.86
CA GLN A 84 -0.39 15.74 -6.98
C GLN A 84 0.12 14.75 -8.01
N LEU A 85 -0.22 14.92 -9.27
CA LEU A 85 0.16 13.98 -10.31
C LEU A 85 0.57 14.67 -11.61
N ARG A 86 1.39 13.97 -12.39
CA ARG A 86 1.69 14.31 -13.78
C ARG A 86 1.74 13.04 -14.62
N THR A 87 0.91 13.00 -15.65
CA THR A 87 1.02 12.02 -16.72
C THR A 87 1.49 12.73 -17.96
N ARG A 88 2.60 12.30 -18.53
CA ARG A 88 3.21 12.93 -19.69
C ARG A 88 3.90 11.90 -20.58
N GLN A 89 3.85 12.12 -21.86
CA GLN A 89 4.73 11.43 -22.80
C GLN A 89 6.14 12.02 -22.67
N VAL A 90 7.11 11.17 -22.43
CA VAL A 90 8.53 11.51 -22.29
C VAL A 90 9.35 10.83 -23.35
N SER A 91 10.40 11.49 -23.79
CA SER A 91 11.36 10.99 -24.79
C SER A 91 12.74 11.55 -24.48
N GLU A 92 13.76 11.12 -25.20
CA GLU A 92 15.10 11.70 -25.08
C GLU A 92 15.09 13.22 -25.33
N ALA A 93 14.23 13.70 -26.26
CA ALA A 93 14.04 15.14 -26.53
C ALA A 93 13.33 15.89 -25.39
N SER A 94 12.75 15.20 -24.41
CA SER A 94 12.12 15.80 -23.23
C SER A 94 13.12 16.20 -22.14
N LYS A 95 14.38 15.86 -22.31
CA LYS A 95 15.46 16.19 -21.36
C LYS A 95 15.89 17.64 -21.48
N THR A 96 16.21 18.21 -20.34
CA THR A 96 16.93 19.48 -20.26
C THR A 96 18.37 19.31 -20.75
N THR A 97 19.09 20.42 -20.94
CA THR A 97 20.53 20.41 -21.28
C THR A 97 21.36 19.60 -20.29
N ASP A 98 20.97 19.55 -19.02
CA ASP A 98 21.62 18.78 -17.95
C ASP A 98 21.18 17.32 -17.91
N GLY A 99 20.38 16.85 -18.88
CA GLY A 99 19.92 15.47 -19.00
C GLY A 99 18.77 15.06 -18.09
N TRP A 100 18.08 16.02 -17.47
CA TRP A 100 16.94 15.76 -16.61
C TRP A 100 15.60 15.88 -17.35
N ILE A 101 14.68 15.01 -17.02
CA ILE A 101 13.26 15.14 -17.34
C ILE A 101 12.59 15.83 -16.15
N VAL A 102 12.03 17.00 -16.36
CA VAL A 102 11.40 17.79 -15.29
C VAL A 102 9.88 17.66 -15.39
N LEU A 103 9.26 17.25 -14.29
CA LEU A 103 7.84 16.96 -14.18
C LEU A 103 7.23 17.69 -12.97
N PRO A 104 6.78 18.95 -13.15
CA PRO A 104 6.01 19.63 -12.12
C PRO A 104 4.72 18.86 -11.85
N LEU A 105 4.47 18.49 -10.60
CA LEU A 105 3.25 17.80 -10.21
C LEU A 105 2.09 18.78 -10.10
N LEU A 106 0.93 18.38 -10.57
CA LEU A 106 -0.30 19.19 -10.59
C LEU A 106 -1.32 18.60 -9.61
N GLY A 107 -1.98 19.46 -8.86
CA GLY A 107 -3.00 19.07 -7.90
C GLY A 107 -3.07 19.99 -6.70
N PRO A 108 -3.87 19.67 -5.70
CA PRO A 108 -4.00 20.46 -4.48
C PRO A 108 -2.69 20.47 -3.70
N ALA A 109 -2.49 21.52 -2.91
CA ALA A 109 -1.39 21.56 -1.95
C ALA A 109 -1.50 20.41 -0.95
N LEU A 110 -0.39 19.70 -0.74
CA LEU A 110 -0.35 18.53 0.15
C LEU A 110 -0.12 18.97 1.61
N ALA A 111 -0.50 18.10 2.54
CA ALA A 111 -0.44 18.32 3.99
C ALA A 111 -1.11 19.62 4.45
N SER A 112 -1.98 20.23 3.62
CA SER A 112 -2.77 21.39 3.99
C SER A 112 -3.96 21.00 4.85
N GLY A 113 -4.02 21.49 6.09
CA GLY A 113 -5.17 21.33 6.99
C GLY A 113 -5.08 20.18 7.98
N GLY A 114 -3.92 19.83 8.45
CA GLY A 114 -3.74 18.84 9.51
C GLY A 114 -3.22 19.44 10.80
N HIS A 115 -4.10 19.82 11.72
CA HIS A 115 -3.75 19.99 13.13
C HIS A 115 -3.77 18.61 13.80
N GLY A 116 -3.00 17.65 13.31
CA GLY A 116 -2.81 16.36 13.94
C GLY A 116 -1.40 16.24 14.50
N THR A 117 -1.27 15.61 15.66
CA THR A 117 0.00 15.24 16.28
C THR A 117 0.83 14.24 15.45
N VAL A 118 0.28 13.74 14.35
CA VAL A 118 0.90 12.74 13.48
C VAL A 118 1.42 13.43 12.22
N SER A 119 2.73 13.32 11.99
CA SER A 119 3.38 13.73 10.74
C SER A 119 2.69 13.01 9.58
N ARG A 120 2.34 13.76 8.53
CA ARG A 120 1.76 13.18 7.32
C ARG A 120 2.88 12.81 6.37
N ASP A 121 2.97 11.52 6.12
CA ASP A 121 3.86 11.00 5.10
C ASP A 121 3.16 11.01 3.74
N GLY A 122 3.95 11.18 2.70
CA GLY A 122 3.53 11.02 1.33
C GLY A 122 4.11 9.76 0.72
N VAL A 123 3.49 9.30 -0.35
CA VAL A 123 4.03 8.24 -1.20
C VAL A 123 4.25 8.79 -2.59
N LEU A 124 5.52 8.91 -2.98
CA LEU A 124 5.89 9.14 -4.37
C LEU A 124 5.77 7.82 -5.13
N SER A 125 5.14 7.85 -6.31
CA SER A 125 4.98 6.72 -7.21
C SER A 125 5.37 7.09 -8.63
N ILE A 126 6.18 6.26 -9.27
CA ILE A 126 6.62 6.40 -10.65
C ILE A 126 6.19 5.14 -11.41
N GLN A 127 5.33 5.29 -12.40
CA GLN A 127 4.74 4.20 -13.16
C GLN A 127 4.93 4.41 -14.65
N LEU A 128 5.37 3.36 -15.36
CA LEU A 128 5.40 3.33 -16.80
C LEU A 128 4.08 2.75 -17.33
N LEU A 129 3.36 3.55 -18.12
CA LEU A 129 2.05 3.16 -18.67
C LEU A 129 2.14 2.50 -20.05
N GLN A 130 3.22 2.74 -20.78
CA GLN A 130 3.40 2.20 -22.13
C GLN A 130 3.65 0.70 -22.09
N ALA A 131 2.83 -0.08 -22.82
CA ALA A 131 3.02 -1.52 -22.93
C ALA A 131 4.32 -1.87 -23.67
N ASN A 132 4.97 -2.94 -23.24
CA ASN A 132 6.21 -3.46 -23.81
C ASN A 132 7.37 -2.45 -23.89
N ALA A 133 7.31 -1.37 -23.12
CA ALA A 133 8.36 -0.37 -23.04
C ALA A 133 9.20 -0.55 -21.77
N SER A 134 10.38 0.04 -21.76
CA SER A 134 11.24 0.09 -20.60
C SER A 134 11.96 1.42 -20.48
N ILE A 135 12.15 1.88 -19.26
CA ILE A 135 12.92 3.06 -18.91
C ILE A 135 13.99 2.69 -17.88
N ARG A 136 15.21 3.15 -18.08
CA ARG A 136 16.32 3.01 -17.14
C ARG A 136 16.51 4.30 -16.40
N ILE A 137 16.32 4.30 -15.09
CA ILE A 137 16.42 5.47 -14.23
C ILE A 137 17.71 5.36 -13.43
N THR A 138 18.54 6.40 -13.51
CA THR A 138 19.82 6.51 -12.79
C THR A 138 19.75 7.48 -11.61
N ALA A 139 18.78 8.40 -11.60
CA ALA A 139 18.52 9.26 -10.46
C ALA A 139 17.07 9.76 -10.46
N VAL A 140 16.55 10.00 -9.26
CA VAL A 140 15.21 10.56 -9.03
C VAL A 140 15.33 11.65 -7.97
N GLU A 141 14.87 12.84 -8.28
CA GLU A 141 14.75 13.93 -7.31
C GLU A 141 13.29 14.33 -7.12
N LEU A 142 12.92 14.61 -5.90
CA LEU A 142 11.64 15.24 -5.54
C LEU A 142 11.97 16.56 -4.85
N LEU A 143 11.70 17.65 -5.54
CA LEU A 143 11.99 18.98 -5.05
C LEU A 143 10.74 19.63 -4.50
N ASP A 144 10.84 20.22 -3.32
CA ASP A 144 9.80 21.09 -2.77
C ASP A 144 9.80 22.47 -3.46
N LYS A 145 8.90 23.35 -3.05
CA LYS A 145 8.79 24.72 -3.59
C LYS A 145 10.04 25.58 -3.39
N SER A 146 10.91 25.24 -2.44
CA SER A 146 12.18 25.91 -2.18
C SER A 146 13.33 25.32 -3.01
N GLY A 147 13.09 24.27 -3.76
CA GLY A 147 14.11 23.53 -4.50
C GLY A 147 14.90 22.52 -3.66
N ARG A 148 14.48 22.27 -2.43
CA ARG A 148 15.14 21.31 -1.55
C ARG A 148 14.73 19.87 -1.93
N GLN A 149 15.73 18.98 -2.00
CA GLN A 149 15.53 17.55 -2.23
C GLN A 149 14.90 16.87 -1.01
N VAL A 150 13.83 16.10 -1.24
CA VAL A 150 13.05 15.44 -0.18
C VAL A 150 13.27 13.91 -0.14
N LEU A 151 13.65 13.30 -1.28
CA LEU A 151 13.89 11.84 -1.34
C LEU A 151 15.15 11.42 -0.61
N LYS A 152 15.10 10.24 -0.04
CA LYS A 152 16.29 9.51 0.40
C LYS A 152 16.82 8.68 -0.77
N ASN A 153 18.15 8.51 -0.86
CA ASN A 153 18.77 7.72 -1.92
C ASN A 153 18.32 8.13 -3.34
N ALA A 154 18.35 9.42 -3.62
CA ALA A 154 17.91 10.01 -4.88
C ALA A 154 18.79 9.61 -6.08
N ASP A 155 20.07 9.41 -5.84
CA ASP A 155 21.09 8.96 -6.79
C ASP A 155 21.13 7.43 -6.96
N LEU A 156 20.26 6.69 -6.25
CA LEU A 156 20.17 5.24 -6.23
C LEU A 156 21.44 4.53 -5.75
N ALA A 157 22.41 5.24 -5.18
CA ALA A 157 23.69 4.68 -4.76
C ALA A 157 23.57 3.52 -3.76
N LEU A 158 22.51 3.53 -2.93
CA LEU A 158 22.22 2.47 -1.97
C LEU A 158 21.32 1.35 -2.54
N GLY A 159 21.17 1.27 -3.87
CA GLY A 159 20.31 0.30 -4.53
C GLY A 159 18.83 0.45 -4.12
N PRO A 160 18.12 -0.65 -3.81
CA PRO A 160 16.70 -0.61 -3.48
C PRO A 160 16.38 -0.01 -2.11
N ARG A 161 17.39 0.34 -1.31
CA ARG A 161 17.16 0.89 0.02
C ARG A 161 16.31 2.17 -0.05
N TYR A 162 15.23 2.24 0.72
CA TYR A 162 14.18 3.27 0.74
C TYR A 162 13.19 3.21 -0.43
N TRP A 163 13.45 2.40 -1.45
CA TRP A 163 12.56 2.22 -2.59
C TRP A 163 11.83 0.89 -2.50
N SER A 164 10.56 0.89 -2.85
CA SER A 164 9.74 -0.31 -2.95
C SER A 164 8.99 -0.32 -4.28
N SER A 165 8.45 -1.48 -4.65
CA SER A 165 7.59 -1.60 -5.82
C SER A 165 6.19 -2.02 -5.38
N ILE A 166 5.19 -1.30 -5.88
CA ILE A 166 3.77 -1.55 -5.56
C ILE A 166 3.03 -1.78 -6.86
N ALA A 167 2.17 -2.80 -6.89
CA ALA A 167 1.25 -3.03 -7.99
C ALA A 167 -0.06 -2.27 -7.74
N TYR A 168 -0.48 -1.47 -8.74
CA TYR A 168 -1.73 -0.74 -8.70
C TYR A 168 -2.76 -1.40 -9.62
N GLY A 169 -4.02 -1.44 -9.18
CA GLY A 169 -5.16 -1.83 -10.01
C GLY A 169 -5.29 -3.32 -10.29
N ASN A 170 -4.35 -4.14 -9.89
CA ASN A 170 -4.49 -5.58 -9.85
C ASN A 170 -4.87 -5.96 -8.42
N PHE A 171 -6.13 -5.95 -8.15
CA PHE A 171 -6.68 -6.52 -6.94
C PHE A 171 -6.73 -8.05 -7.06
N LEU A 172 -5.59 -8.71 -6.94
CA LEU A 172 -5.52 -9.69 -5.88
C LEU A 172 -5.18 -8.86 -4.64
N PRO A 173 -6.14 -8.64 -3.75
CA PRO A 173 -5.81 -8.10 -2.47
C PRO A 173 -4.74 -9.02 -1.90
N TRP A 174 -3.60 -8.47 -1.55
CA TRP A 174 -2.63 -9.15 -0.73
C TRP A 174 -3.28 -9.25 0.64
N HIS A 175 -4.25 -10.16 0.74
CA HIS A 175 -4.78 -10.56 2.01
C HIS A 175 -3.74 -11.46 2.63
N MET A 176 -3.39 -11.16 3.83
CA MET A 176 -2.86 -12.20 4.66
C MET A 176 -4.01 -13.18 4.89
N ASP A 177 -3.87 -14.37 4.34
CA ASP A 177 -4.87 -15.45 4.54
C ASP A 177 -4.93 -15.91 6.01
N ASN A 178 -4.68 -14.97 6.93
CA ASN A 178 -4.68 -15.21 8.37
C ASN A 178 -5.06 -13.92 9.12
N LEU A 179 -6.22 -13.91 9.74
CA LEU A 179 -6.79 -12.79 10.48
C LEU A 179 -5.86 -12.26 11.59
N LEU A 180 -5.16 -13.14 12.31
CA LEU A 180 -4.30 -12.73 13.41
C LEU A 180 -3.04 -12.03 12.89
N LEU A 181 -2.46 -12.52 11.79
CA LEU A 181 -1.33 -11.87 11.14
C LEU A 181 -1.72 -10.52 10.53
N GLU A 182 -2.88 -10.43 9.91
CA GLU A 182 -3.42 -9.19 9.38
C GLU A 182 -3.60 -8.16 10.49
N LEU A 183 -4.28 -8.52 11.59
CA LEU A 183 -4.44 -7.63 12.74
C LEU A 183 -3.10 -7.23 13.36
N LEU A 184 -2.14 -8.15 13.43
CA LEU A 184 -0.81 -7.87 13.98
C LEU A 184 -0.07 -6.82 13.14
N ILE A 185 -0.13 -6.95 11.82
CA ILE A 185 0.59 -6.06 10.89
C ILE A 185 -0.11 -4.71 10.74
N GLU A 186 -1.44 -4.70 10.65
CA GLU A 186 -2.20 -3.49 10.41
C GLU A 186 -2.49 -2.67 11.66
N ARG A 187 -2.73 -3.35 12.78
CA ARG A 187 -3.18 -2.73 14.04
C ARG A 187 -2.19 -2.92 15.18
N GLY A 188 -1.17 -3.75 14.98
CA GLY A 188 -0.13 -4.03 15.97
C GLY A 188 -0.55 -5.02 17.05
N LEU A 189 0.42 -5.34 17.92
CA LEU A 189 0.27 -6.35 18.98
C LEU A 189 -0.87 -6.02 19.96
N LEU A 190 -1.09 -4.73 20.24
CA LEU A 190 -2.14 -4.31 21.16
C LEU A 190 -3.54 -4.74 20.70
N ALA A 191 -3.83 -4.62 19.39
CA ALA A 191 -5.11 -5.04 18.83
C ALA A 191 -5.32 -6.56 18.94
N VAL A 192 -4.27 -7.34 18.70
CA VAL A 192 -4.31 -8.80 18.87
C VAL A 192 -4.58 -9.18 20.31
N LEU A 193 -3.93 -8.52 21.27
CA LEU A 193 -4.14 -8.77 22.70
C LEU A 193 -5.56 -8.41 23.14
N ILE A 194 -6.10 -7.27 22.70
CA ILE A 194 -7.48 -6.87 22.99
C ILE A 194 -8.47 -7.89 22.43
N LEU A 195 -8.29 -8.32 21.20
CA LEU A 195 -9.13 -9.36 20.58
C LEU A 195 -9.03 -10.66 21.36
N ALA A 196 -7.84 -11.13 21.70
CA ALA A 196 -7.63 -12.37 22.45
C ALA A 196 -8.31 -12.33 23.82
N LEU A 197 -8.20 -11.21 24.55
CA LEU A 197 -8.85 -11.02 25.84
C LEU A 197 -10.38 -11.01 25.71
N ALA A 198 -10.92 -10.29 24.73
CA ALA A 198 -12.35 -10.22 24.46
C ALA A 198 -12.93 -11.59 24.13
N VAL A 199 -12.26 -12.35 23.26
CA VAL A 199 -12.66 -13.72 22.89
C VAL A 199 -12.56 -14.66 24.09
N ALA A 200 -11.46 -14.66 24.81
CA ALA A 200 -11.27 -15.50 25.99
C ALA A 200 -12.38 -15.26 27.02
N TRP A 201 -12.66 -13.97 27.28
CA TRP A 201 -13.72 -13.59 28.21
C TRP A 201 -15.11 -14.05 27.71
N ALA A 202 -15.44 -13.84 26.43
CA ALA A 202 -16.69 -14.30 25.84
C ALA A 202 -16.85 -15.82 25.94
N LEU A 203 -15.80 -16.59 25.62
CA LEU A 203 -15.81 -18.04 25.73
C LEU A 203 -15.99 -18.55 27.18
N LEU A 204 -15.37 -17.85 28.16
CA LEU A 204 -15.56 -18.17 29.56
C LEU A 204 -17.02 -17.94 30.02
N GLN A 205 -17.65 -16.86 29.58
CA GLN A 205 -19.07 -16.60 29.88
C GLN A 205 -19.98 -17.65 29.23
N LEU A 206 -19.75 -17.96 27.97
CA LEU A 206 -20.51 -18.96 27.24
C LEU A 206 -20.33 -20.36 27.83
N ALA A 207 -19.13 -20.73 28.28
CA ALA A 207 -18.89 -22.01 28.98
C ALA A 207 -19.70 -22.09 30.29
N ARG A 208 -19.84 -20.97 31.02
CA ARG A 208 -20.73 -20.94 32.20
C ARG A 208 -22.20 -21.11 31.81
N GLY A 209 -22.64 -20.47 30.71
CA GLY A 209 -23.98 -20.61 30.14
C GLY A 209 -24.29 -22.07 29.74
N VAL A 210 -23.36 -22.72 29.06
CA VAL A 210 -23.48 -24.15 28.68
C VAL A 210 -23.62 -25.05 29.92
N ARG A 211 -22.80 -24.84 30.94
CA ARG A 211 -22.90 -25.59 32.22
C ARG A 211 -24.24 -25.39 32.90
N ARG A 212 -24.94 -24.30 32.66
CA ARG A 212 -26.29 -24.00 33.14
C ARG A 212 -27.40 -24.56 32.22
N GLY A 213 -27.03 -25.28 31.15
CA GLY A 213 -27.96 -25.88 30.20
C GLY A 213 -28.52 -24.95 29.13
N SER A 214 -27.87 -23.79 28.85
CA SER A 214 -28.33 -22.89 27.81
C SER A 214 -27.91 -23.38 26.42
N PRO A 215 -28.85 -23.77 25.53
CA PRO A 215 -28.53 -24.21 24.16
C PRO A 215 -28.01 -23.01 23.32
N LEU A 216 -28.47 -21.81 23.60
CA LEU A 216 -28.02 -20.60 22.90
C LEU A 216 -26.54 -20.30 23.16
N ALA A 217 -26.07 -20.52 24.39
CA ALA A 217 -24.64 -20.35 24.71
C ALA A 217 -23.78 -21.35 23.97
N LEU A 218 -24.26 -22.60 23.73
CA LEU A 218 -23.54 -23.58 22.94
C LEU A 218 -23.42 -23.15 21.48
N VAL A 219 -24.51 -22.68 20.87
CA VAL A 219 -24.52 -22.22 19.46
C VAL A 219 -23.61 -21.04 19.26
N VAL A 220 -23.71 -20.01 20.12
CA VAL A 220 -22.87 -18.79 20.01
C VAL A 220 -21.41 -19.11 20.25
N GLY A 221 -21.08 -19.94 21.23
CA GLY A 221 -19.71 -20.37 21.51
C GLY A 221 -19.11 -21.16 20.36
N GLY A 222 -19.87 -22.10 19.78
CA GLY A 222 -19.48 -22.85 18.59
C GLY A 222 -19.23 -21.94 17.39
N SER A 223 -20.06 -20.91 17.18
CA SER A 223 -19.90 -19.94 16.11
C SER A 223 -18.64 -19.09 16.26
N ILE A 224 -18.29 -18.67 17.48
CA ILE A 224 -17.04 -17.93 17.75
C ILE A 224 -15.83 -18.81 17.43
N ILE A 225 -15.83 -20.06 17.90
CA ILE A 225 -14.72 -20.99 17.65
C ILE A 225 -14.59 -21.27 16.15
N ALA A 226 -15.69 -21.56 15.44
CA ALA A 226 -15.69 -21.79 14.01
C ALA A 226 -15.17 -20.55 13.24
N GLY A 227 -15.59 -19.35 13.64
CA GLY A 227 -15.11 -18.09 13.07
C GLY A 227 -13.60 -17.89 13.28
N LEU A 228 -13.07 -18.19 14.46
CA LEU A 228 -11.63 -18.11 14.73
C LEU A 228 -10.82 -19.13 13.93
N MET A 229 -11.32 -20.35 13.78
CA MET A 229 -10.68 -21.36 12.96
C MET A 229 -10.67 -20.96 11.48
N ALA A 230 -11.80 -20.46 10.97
CA ALA A 230 -11.88 -19.93 9.61
C ALA A 230 -10.94 -18.74 9.42
N GLY A 231 -10.87 -17.80 10.37
CA GLY A 231 -9.97 -16.66 10.34
C GLY A 231 -8.48 -17.02 10.41
N GLY A 232 -8.14 -18.18 10.97
CA GLY A 232 -6.79 -18.74 10.93
C GLY A 232 -6.36 -19.23 9.53
N LEU A 233 -7.33 -19.53 8.66
CA LEU A 233 -7.10 -20.04 7.31
C LEU A 233 -7.36 -18.99 6.23
N ILE A 234 -8.29 -18.08 6.45
CA ILE A 234 -8.70 -17.05 5.49
C ILE A 234 -8.96 -15.76 6.27
N SER A 235 -8.33 -14.66 5.87
CA SER A 235 -8.72 -13.36 6.42
C SER A 235 -10.06 -12.93 5.84
N PHE A 236 -11.00 -12.58 6.70
CA PHE A 236 -12.31 -12.03 6.33
C PHE A 236 -12.54 -10.64 6.94
N ALA A 237 -11.49 -10.01 7.51
CA ALA A 237 -11.60 -8.67 8.10
C ALA A 237 -12.05 -7.62 7.08
N GLU A 238 -11.70 -7.81 5.81
CA GLU A 238 -12.12 -6.94 4.71
C GLU A 238 -13.52 -7.25 4.14
N VAL A 239 -14.16 -8.34 4.57
CA VAL A 239 -15.55 -8.62 4.19
C VAL A 239 -16.49 -8.01 5.23
N PRO A 240 -17.05 -6.79 5.01
CA PRO A 240 -17.71 -6.02 6.07
C PRO A 240 -18.87 -6.76 6.73
N ARG A 241 -19.58 -7.59 5.97
CA ARG A 241 -20.73 -8.36 6.48
C ARG A 241 -20.30 -9.48 7.43
N VAL A 242 -19.22 -10.18 7.09
CA VAL A 242 -18.70 -11.29 7.88
C VAL A 242 -17.99 -10.74 9.12
N SER A 243 -17.18 -9.72 8.96
CA SER A 243 -16.49 -9.09 10.08
C SER A 243 -17.46 -8.49 11.09
N LEU A 244 -18.54 -7.83 10.63
CA LEU A 244 -19.59 -7.33 11.53
C LEU A 244 -20.22 -8.44 12.39
N VAL A 245 -20.58 -9.56 11.77
CA VAL A 245 -21.16 -10.70 12.50
C VAL A 245 -20.17 -11.20 13.55
N LEU A 246 -18.89 -11.34 13.19
CA LEU A 246 -17.86 -11.86 14.08
C LEU A 246 -17.61 -10.93 15.29
N TRP A 247 -17.66 -9.61 15.08
CA TRP A 247 -17.54 -8.62 16.16
C TRP A 247 -18.79 -8.53 17.04
N LEU A 248 -19.97 -8.83 16.48
CA LEU A 248 -21.22 -8.85 17.24
C LEU A 248 -21.33 -10.09 18.17
N LEU A 249 -20.76 -11.23 17.79
CA LEU A 249 -20.88 -12.47 18.58
C LEU A 249 -20.38 -12.34 20.03
N PRO A 250 -19.22 -11.73 20.33
CA PRO A 250 -18.81 -11.45 21.71
C PRO A 250 -19.77 -10.51 22.44
N ILE A 251 -20.35 -9.51 21.77
CA ILE A 251 -21.32 -8.57 22.36
C ILE A 251 -22.62 -9.33 22.72
N VAL A 252 -23.11 -10.18 21.83
CA VAL A 252 -24.30 -10.99 22.09
C VAL A 252 -24.09 -11.94 23.28
N SER A 253 -22.84 -12.41 23.49
CA SER A 253 -22.54 -13.25 24.65
C SER A 253 -22.80 -12.56 26.00
N PHE A 254 -22.69 -11.22 26.05
CA PHE A 254 -23.05 -10.43 27.25
C PHE A 254 -24.55 -10.49 27.52
N CYS A 255 -25.37 -10.27 26.49
CA CYS A 255 -26.83 -10.24 26.67
C CYS A 255 -27.39 -11.60 27.12
N ILE A 256 -26.79 -12.70 26.68
CA ILE A 256 -27.23 -14.06 27.05
C ILE A 256 -26.98 -14.38 28.53
N THR A 257 -26.01 -13.72 29.15
CA THR A 257 -25.60 -14.01 30.54
C THR A 257 -26.26 -13.10 31.57
N GLU A 258 -26.83 -11.97 31.18
CA GLU A 258 -27.54 -11.03 32.07
C GLU A 258 -28.98 -11.39 32.37
N ASP A 259 -29.65 -12.13 31.50
CA ASP A 259 -31.10 -12.44 31.62
C ASP A 259 -31.45 -13.57 32.62
N ARG A 260 -30.59 -13.79 33.69
CA ARG A 260 -30.92 -14.73 34.77
C ARG A 260 -30.33 -14.35 36.14
#